data_a78baeb1870abe758068ac6c829a412b
#
_entry.id   a78baeb1870abe758068ac6c829a412b
#
_cell.length_a   1.000
_cell.length_b   1.000
_cell.length_c   1.000
_cell.angle_alpha   90.00
_cell.angle_beta   90.00
_cell.angle_gamma   90.00
#
_symmetry.space_group_name_H-M   'P 1'
#
loop_
_entity.id
_entity.type
_entity.pdbx_description
1 polymer ?
#
loop_
_entity_poly.entity_id
_entity_poly.type
_entity_poly.pdbx_seq_one_letter_code
_entity_poly.pdbx_strand_id
1 'polypeptide(L)'
;MIDTVAGGVFLAHIRRRENMKIAIVGGGIGGLTTALAMTQAGFAVTVYERAAQLTDQGAGITLAPNATRVLYHLGLGPDLEATAVTPPMTEYRHYRTGDVIFRMMTKDFRRIYGAPYLRLHRWDLQHALITRLAQTAPGALRLGSSVDRVEPGNGQVQLTFADGRLETADVVIAADGIRSSIREALFHPAPPVFTGFVAWRGLVDTADLPAHLCESAVAFGQGRHINRYLVRRGELLNFVAVAHRNQWEEEGWFIPAPLDEFLEEFSGFDEGTRTVISRPVQGQVFKWGLFGRPWLEEWSSGRVVLLGDAAHPMLPFLGQGAANAIEDAMILTRCLKSEATPEQAFALYQRTRGPRARAATDEAAKRGDRYLGEPDADSLKGNEPGAEYAYDAVSAPLG
;
A
#
# COMPACT_ATOMS: atom_id res chain seq x y z
N MET A 1 -2.94 -4.41 49.63
CA MET A 1 -3.68 -5.47 48.92
C MET A 1 -4.17 -5.07 47.52
N ILE A 2 -4.24 -3.78 47.15
CA ILE A 2 -4.68 -3.30 45.83
C ILE A 2 -3.54 -3.36 44.77
N ASP A 3 -2.28 -3.17 45.17
CA ASP A 3 -1.13 -3.21 44.27
C ASP A 3 -0.75 -4.61 43.75
N THR A 4 -1.05 -5.66 44.50
CA THR A 4 -0.71 -7.04 44.12
C THR A 4 -1.65 -7.60 43.05
N VAL A 5 -2.91 -7.13 43.01
CA VAL A 5 -3.91 -7.56 42.00
C VAL A 5 -3.64 -6.89 40.65
N ALA A 6 -3.31 -5.61 40.64
CA ALA A 6 -2.96 -4.87 39.42
C ALA A 6 -1.68 -5.42 38.77
N GLY A 7 -0.66 -5.75 39.57
CA GLY A 7 0.57 -6.39 39.08
C GLY A 7 0.34 -7.80 38.50
N GLY A 8 -0.55 -8.59 39.12
CA GLY A 8 -0.89 -9.93 38.63
C GLY A 8 -1.65 -9.91 37.29
N VAL A 9 -2.59 -8.99 37.13
CA VAL A 9 -3.33 -8.83 35.88
C VAL A 9 -2.41 -8.32 34.75
N PHE A 10 -1.51 -7.37 35.04
CA PHE A 10 -0.54 -6.86 34.11
C PHE A 10 0.45 -7.93 33.60
N LEU A 11 1.00 -8.74 34.51
CA LEU A 11 1.88 -9.85 34.18
C LEU A 11 1.17 -10.97 33.40
N ALA A 12 -0.10 -11.24 33.71
CA ALA A 12 -0.91 -12.20 32.96
C ALA A 12 -1.17 -11.73 31.53
N HIS A 13 -1.40 -10.43 31.32
CA HIS A 13 -1.55 -9.82 30.00
C HIS A 13 -0.24 -9.91 29.17
N ILE A 14 0.92 -9.64 29.77
CA ILE A 14 2.22 -9.76 29.08
C ILE A 14 2.48 -11.21 28.68
N ARG A 15 2.36 -12.17 29.59
CA ARG A 15 2.56 -13.60 29.29
C ARG A 15 1.61 -14.15 28.23
N ARG A 16 0.37 -13.65 28.19
CA ARG A 16 -0.60 -14.04 27.17
C ARG A 16 -0.19 -13.56 25.78
N ARG A 17 0.39 -12.36 25.66
CA ARG A 17 0.88 -11.81 24.39
C ARG A 17 2.07 -12.58 23.84
N GLU A 18 3.06 -12.87 24.68
CA GLU A 18 4.27 -13.62 24.31
C GLU A 18 3.94 -15.05 23.81
N ASN A 19 2.83 -15.63 24.26
CA ASN A 19 2.38 -16.96 23.86
C ASN A 19 1.36 -16.95 22.70
N MET A 20 0.84 -15.78 22.31
CA MET A 20 -0.14 -15.68 21.23
C MET A 20 0.54 -15.89 19.88
N LYS A 21 0.18 -16.96 19.18
CA LYS A 21 0.66 -17.27 17.83
C LYS A 21 -0.15 -16.49 16.79
N ILE A 22 0.48 -15.55 16.12
CA ILE A 22 -0.15 -14.75 15.07
C ILE A 22 0.36 -15.21 13.72
N ALA A 23 -0.54 -15.65 12.86
CA ALA A 23 -0.27 -15.95 11.46
C ALA A 23 -0.67 -14.76 10.59
N ILE A 24 0.23 -14.28 9.76
CA ILE A 24 -0.03 -13.23 8.77
C ILE A 24 0.04 -13.88 7.40
N VAL A 25 -1.02 -13.79 6.62
CA VAL A 25 -1.09 -14.33 5.26
C VAL A 25 -0.83 -13.20 4.27
N GLY A 26 0.29 -13.28 3.57
CA GLY A 26 0.77 -12.30 2.60
C GLY A 26 2.01 -11.51 3.05
N GLY A 27 3.09 -11.63 2.27
CA GLY A 27 4.39 -10.94 2.44
C GLY A 27 4.47 -9.61 1.70
N GLY A 28 3.34 -8.93 1.47
CA GLY A 28 3.28 -7.58 0.93
C GLY A 28 3.67 -6.51 1.96
N ILE A 29 3.64 -5.23 1.55
CA ILE A 29 4.01 -4.10 2.42
C ILE A 29 3.19 -4.10 3.72
N GLY A 30 1.86 -4.29 3.63
CA GLY A 30 0.99 -4.33 4.82
C GLY A 30 1.34 -5.48 5.77
N GLY A 31 1.47 -6.71 5.23
CA GLY A 31 1.79 -7.89 6.03
C GLY A 31 3.16 -7.81 6.71
N LEU A 32 4.21 -7.39 5.98
CA LEU A 32 5.56 -7.22 6.53
C LEU A 32 5.62 -6.09 7.56
N THR A 33 4.93 -4.97 7.33
CA THR A 33 4.82 -3.89 8.32
C THR A 33 4.13 -4.36 9.58
N THR A 34 3.04 -5.13 9.42
CA THR A 34 2.31 -5.74 10.55
C THR A 34 3.21 -6.69 11.34
N ALA A 35 3.94 -7.56 10.63
CA ALA A 35 4.86 -8.49 11.27
C ALA A 35 5.93 -7.75 12.09
N LEU A 36 6.54 -6.71 11.52
CA LEU A 36 7.56 -5.92 12.20
C LEU A 36 6.99 -5.19 13.42
N ALA A 37 5.84 -4.52 13.28
CA ALA A 37 5.18 -3.79 14.36
C ALA A 37 4.80 -4.73 15.52
N MET A 38 4.22 -5.89 15.21
CA MET A 38 3.80 -6.87 16.20
C MET A 38 5.00 -7.56 16.89
N THR A 39 6.05 -7.88 16.13
CA THR A 39 7.29 -8.44 16.73
C THR A 39 7.91 -7.44 17.70
N GLN A 40 8.01 -6.15 17.35
CA GLN A 40 8.50 -5.12 18.27
C GLN A 40 7.57 -4.91 19.48
N ALA A 41 6.30 -5.25 19.34
CA ALA A 41 5.33 -5.23 20.43
C ALA A 41 5.37 -6.50 21.33
N GLY A 42 6.21 -7.49 21.01
CA GLY A 42 6.43 -8.72 21.77
C GLY A 42 5.50 -9.88 21.39
N PHE A 43 4.84 -9.83 20.22
CA PHE A 43 4.03 -10.95 19.75
C PHE A 43 4.87 -11.97 18.96
N ALA A 44 4.50 -13.26 19.05
CA ALA A 44 5.06 -14.33 18.22
C ALA A 44 4.36 -14.35 16.86
N VAL A 45 5.09 -13.99 15.78
CA VAL A 45 4.53 -13.79 14.44
C VAL A 45 5.14 -14.74 13.43
N THR A 46 4.31 -15.27 12.53
CA THR A 46 4.76 -15.97 11.32
C THR A 46 4.05 -15.38 10.10
N VAL A 47 4.81 -14.99 9.07
CA VAL A 47 4.31 -14.50 7.79
C VAL A 47 4.40 -15.63 6.76
N TYR A 48 3.29 -15.95 6.12
CA TYR A 48 3.22 -16.93 5.04
C TYR A 48 3.04 -16.21 3.71
N GLU A 49 4.02 -16.37 2.84
CA GLU A 49 4.02 -15.77 1.49
C GLU A 49 4.06 -16.90 0.43
N ARG A 50 3.12 -16.83 -0.52
CA ARG A 50 2.97 -17.83 -1.57
C ARG A 50 4.14 -17.85 -2.57
N ALA A 51 4.77 -16.72 -2.81
CA ALA A 51 5.92 -16.63 -3.70
C ALA A 51 7.11 -17.40 -3.12
N ALA A 52 7.72 -18.28 -3.90
CA ALA A 52 8.92 -19.02 -3.50
C ALA A 52 10.14 -18.09 -3.39
N GLN A 53 10.12 -16.99 -4.12
CA GLN A 53 11.12 -15.93 -4.09
C GLN A 53 10.44 -14.58 -4.25
N LEU A 54 10.90 -13.59 -3.51
CA LEU A 54 10.53 -12.21 -3.71
C LEU A 54 11.53 -11.59 -4.68
N THR A 55 11.03 -10.96 -5.74
CA THR A 55 11.86 -10.47 -6.85
C THR A 55 11.78 -8.95 -6.96
N ASP A 56 12.81 -8.36 -7.56
CA ASP A 56 12.86 -6.94 -7.90
C ASP A 56 11.89 -6.58 -9.04
N GLN A 57 10.69 -7.14 -9.00
CA GLN A 57 9.63 -6.76 -9.92
C GLN A 57 8.75 -5.70 -9.25
N GLY A 58 8.71 -4.53 -9.82
CA GLY A 58 7.92 -3.48 -9.22
C GLY A 58 7.94 -2.19 -9.99
N ALA A 59 7.14 -1.29 -9.52
CA ALA A 59 7.07 0.09 -9.94
C ALA A 59 7.45 0.99 -8.77
N GLY A 60 7.51 2.26 -9.01
CA GLY A 60 7.66 3.23 -7.94
C GLY A 60 6.47 3.23 -6.98
N ILE A 61 6.73 3.64 -5.78
CA ILE A 61 5.75 3.89 -4.73
C ILE A 61 6.00 5.24 -4.09
N THR A 62 4.92 5.93 -3.76
CA THR A 62 4.96 7.17 -3.00
C THR A 62 4.53 6.89 -1.56
N LEU A 63 5.32 7.38 -0.61
CA LEU A 63 5.03 7.33 0.81
C LEU A 63 4.90 8.75 1.36
N ALA A 64 3.67 9.11 1.71
CA ALA A 64 3.37 10.38 2.34
C ALA A 64 3.71 10.34 3.86
N PRO A 65 3.76 11.51 4.54
CA PRO A 65 4.17 11.63 5.95
C PRO A 65 3.44 10.70 6.92
N ASN A 66 2.17 10.42 6.71
CA ASN A 66 1.39 9.47 7.52
C ASN A 66 1.97 8.05 7.51
N ALA A 67 2.47 7.58 6.35
CA ALA A 67 3.11 6.27 6.22
C ALA A 67 4.55 6.30 6.71
N THR A 68 5.34 7.29 6.30
CA THR A 68 6.76 7.36 6.66
C THR A 68 6.96 7.53 8.16
N ARG A 69 6.06 8.21 8.87
CA ARG A 69 6.07 8.32 10.34
C ARG A 69 6.02 6.95 11.00
N VAL A 70 5.14 6.06 10.55
CA VAL A 70 5.06 4.69 11.07
C VAL A 70 6.34 3.92 10.78
N LEU A 71 6.83 3.97 9.54
CA LEU A 71 8.05 3.26 9.14
C LEU A 71 9.30 3.77 9.89
N TYR A 72 9.39 5.08 10.15
CA TYR A 72 10.45 5.65 10.97
C TYR A 72 10.34 5.22 12.43
N HIS A 73 9.13 5.16 12.98
CA HIS A 73 8.88 4.63 14.32
C HIS A 73 9.33 3.16 14.43
N LEU A 74 9.17 2.37 13.37
CA LEU A 74 9.62 0.98 13.30
C LEU A 74 11.13 0.84 13.03
N GLY A 75 11.87 1.95 12.94
CA GLY A 75 13.31 1.98 12.78
C GLY A 75 13.82 1.86 11.35
N LEU A 76 12.95 2.02 10.33
CA LEU A 76 13.31 1.88 8.92
C LEU A 76 13.85 3.19 8.29
N GLY A 77 13.90 4.30 9.04
CA GLY A 77 14.30 5.60 8.51
C GLY A 77 15.60 5.57 7.69
N PRO A 78 16.73 5.09 8.25
CA PRO A 78 17.99 5.03 7.53
C PRO A 78 17.94 4.18 6.26
N ASP A 79 17.27 3.02 6.30
CA ASP A 79 17.16 2.11 5.17
C ASP A 79 16.37 2.75 4.01
N LEU A 80 15.29 3.49 4.34
CA LEU A 80 14.49 4.20 3.35
C LEU A 80 15.24 5.39 2.76
N GLU A 81 15.91 6.19 3.57
CA GLU A 81 16.69 7.36 3.11
C GLU A 81 17.86 6.95 2.20
N ALA A 82 18.39 5.74 2.38
CA ALA A 82 19.48 5.22 1.56
C ALA A 82 19.05 4.97 0.09
N THR A 83 17.77 4.77 -0.19
CA THR A 83 17.27 4.41 -1.53
C THR A 83 16.23 5.39 -2.07
N ALA A 84 15.61 6.19 -1.21
CA ALA A 84 14.53 7.10 -1.57
C ALA A 84 15.00 8.34 -2.33
N VAL A 85 14.04 8.94 -3.03
CA VAL A 85 14.09 10.32 -3.50
C VAL A 85 13.10 11.15 -2.70
N THR A 86 13.55 12.29 -2.19
CA THR A 86 12.70 13.31 -1.57
C THR A 86 12.49 14.43 -2.59
N PRO A 87 11.39 14.44 -3.34
CA PRO A 87 11.18 15.47 -4.35
C PRO A 87 10.94 16.82 -3.67
N PRO A 88 11.46 17.94 -4.21
CA PRO A 88 11.15 19.27 -3.68
C PRO A 88 9.70 19.68 -3.97
N MET A 89 9.14 19.19 -5.07
CA MET A 89 7.78 19.45 -5.52
C MET A 89 7.29 18.35 -6.47
N THR A 90 6.00 18.38 -6.75
CA THR A 90 5.36 17.66 -7.87
C THR A 90 4.61 18.69 -8.71
N GLU A 91 4.85 18.70 -10.01
CA GLU A 91 4.14 19.57 -10.95
C GLU A 91 2.94 18.85 -11.54
N TYR A 92 1.82 19.55 -11.62
CA TYR A 92 0.63 19.13 -12.35
C TYR A 92 0.59 19.92 -13.64
N ARG A 93 0.58 19.22 -14.77
CA ARG A 93 0.77 19.78 -16.10
C ARG A 93 -0.40 19.46 -17.03
N HIS A 94 -0.67 20.38 -17.93
CA HIS A 94 -1.60 20.17 -19.03
C HIS A 94 -1.02 19.11 -19.99
N TYR A 95 -1.78 18.05 -20.27
CA TYR A 95 -1.29 16.90 -21.03
C TYR A 95 -0.75 17.25 -22.43
N ARG A 96 -1.39 18.19 -23.14
CA ARG A 96 -1.04 18.54 -24.54
C ARG A 96 0.07 19.58 -24.66
N THR A 97 0.05 20.62 -23.82
CA THR A 97 1.01 21.73 -23.91
C THR A 97 2.22 21.56 -23.00
N GLY A 98 2.12 20.71 -21.95
CA GLY A 98 3.14 20.59 -20.94
C GLY A 98 3.18 21.75 -19.93
N ASP A 99 2.29 22.75 -20.07
CA ASP A 99 2.24 23.90 -19.18
C ASP A 99 1.94 23.49 -17.73
N VAL A 100 2.62 24.12 -16.80
CA VAL A 100 2.40 23.87 -15.38
C VAL A 100 1.13 24.59 -14.91
N ILE A 101 0.16 23.82 -14.42
CA ILE A 101 -1.10 24.34 -13.88
C ILE A 101 -1.00 24.54 -12.37
N PHE A 102 -0.33 23.62 -11.66
CA PHE A 102 -0.21 23.64 -10.20
C PHE A 102 1.10 22.99 -9.73
N ARG A 103 1.63 23.47 -8.62
CA ARG A 103 2.81 22.89 -7.95
C ARG A 103 2.47 22.51 -6.53
N MET A 104 2.57 21.22 -6.22
CA MET A 104 2.53 20.72 -4.85
C MET A 104 3.94 20.76 -4.25
N MET A 105 4.20 21.69 -3.32
CA MET A 105 5.50 21.83 -2.66
C MET A 105 5.64 20.76 -1.56
N THR A 106 6.63 19.87 -1.68
CA THR A 106 6.85 18.75 -0.75
C THR A 106 8.11 18.91 0.11
N LYS A 107 8.98 19.87 -0.22
CA LYS A 107 10.26 20.11 0.47
C LYS A 107 10.13 20.35 1.98
N ASP A 108 9.04 20.97 2.40
CA ASP A 108 8.80 21.34 3.80
C ASP A 108 8.00 20.30 4.59
N PHE A 109 7.61 19.17 3.98
CA PHE A 109 6.70 18.21 4.61
C PHE A 109 7.27 17.61 5.90
N ARG A 110 8.58 17.34 5.94
CA ARG A 110 9.23 16.88 7.19
C ARG A 110 9.04 17.91 8.33
N ARG A 111 9.13 19.20 8.04
CA ARG A 111 8.92 20.25 9.03
C ARG A 111 7.44 20.41 9.40
N ILE A 112 6.54 20.33 8.41
CA ILE A 112 5.10 20.55 8.60
C ILE A 112 4.45 19.35 9.28
N TYR A 113 4.76 18.14 8.82
CA TYR A 113 4.10 16.90 9.25
C TYR A 113 4.95 16.01 10.16
N GLY A 114 6.19 16.41 10.48
CA GLY A 114 7.10 15.64 11.33
C GLY A 114 7.71 14.39 10.66
N ALA A 115 7.43 14.12 9.38
CA ALA A 115 7.94 13.00 8.62
C ALA A 115 8.09 13.36 7.13
N PRO A 116 9.03 12.75 6.39
CA PRO A 116 9.30 13.10 5.01
C PRO A 116 8.26 12.52 4.04
N TYR A 117 8.19 13.14 2.85
CA TYR A 117 7.52 12.58 1.67
C TYR A 117 8.56 11.89 0.80
N LEU A 118 8.45 10.57 0.63
CA LEU A 118 9.44 9.75 -0.03
C LEU A 118 8.88 9.08 -1.29
N ARG A 119 9.75 8.93 -2.29
CA ARG A 119 9.51 8.13 -3.48
C ARG A 119 10.57 7.05 -3.58
N LEU A 120 10.11 5.82 -3.71
CA LEU A 120 10.96 4.62 -3.68
C LEU A 120 10.56 3.67 -4.79
N HIS A 121 11.44 2.80 -5.15
CA HIS A 121 11.05 1.57 -5.82
C HIS A 121 10.35 0.65 -4.81
N ARG A 122 9.24 0.02 -5.19
CA ARG A 122 8.43 -0.82 -4.28
C ARG A 122 9.25 -1.94 -3.64
N TRP A 123 10.16 -2.52 -4.41
CA TRP A 123 11.07 -3.56 -3.94
C TRP A 123 11.98 -3.05 -2.82
N ASP A 124 12.52 -1.85 -2.94
CA ASP A 124 13.45 -1.31 -1.95
C ASP A 124 12.76 -1.16 -0.58
N LEU A 125 11.49 -0.72 -0.56
CA LEU A 125 10.68 -0.70 0.66
C LEU A 125 10.43 -2.11 1.20
N GLN A 126 10.04 -3.05 0.34
CA GLN A 126 9.76 -4.43 0.74
C GLN A 126 11.04 -5.10 1.27
N HIS A 127 12.17 -4.89 0.62
CA HIS A 127 13.48 -5.42 1.04
C HIS A 127 13.91 -4.85 2.39
N ALA A 128 13.73 -3.56 2.63
CA ALA A 128 14.02 -2.94 3.93
C ALA A 128 13.18 -3.57 5.05
N LEU A 129 11.87 -3.79 4.81
CA LEU A 129 10.98 -4.48 5.75
C LEU A 129 11.43 -5.92 6.04
N ILE A 130 11.78 -6.69 5.00
CA ILE A 130 12.27 -8.07 5.12
C ILE A 130 13.56 -8.12 5.94
N THR A 131 14.51 -7.27 5.60
CA THR A 131 15.81 -7.20 6.27
C THR A 131 15.63 -6.87 7.75
N ARG A 132 14.80 -5.88 8.06
CA ARG A 132 14.52 -5.50 9.46
C ARG A 132 13.78 -6.59 10.21
N LEU A 133 12.82 -7.26 9.58
CA LEU A 133 12.09 -8.38 10.18
C LEU A 133 13.03 -9.56 10.45
N ALA A 134 13.94 -9.89 9.53
CA ALA A 134 14.92 -10.95 9.73
C ALA A 134 15.88 -10.68 10.89
N GLN A 135 16.19 -9.41 11.15
CA GLN A 135 17.01 -9.00 12.30
C GLN A 135 16.27 -9.11 13.64
N THR A 136 14.95 -8.81 13.66
CA THR A 136 14.13 -8.77 14.87
C THR A 136 13.46 -10.10 15.20
N ALA A 137 13.09 -10.87 14.19
CA ALA A 137 12.44 -12.18 14.29
C ALA A 137 12.96 -13.14 13.20
N PRO A 138 14.17 -13.72 13.37
CA PRO A 138 14.72 -14.65 12.40
C PRO A 138 13.76 -15.82 12.13
N GLY A 139 13.49 -16.10 10.84
CA GLY A 139 12.60 -17.19 10.43
C GLY A 139 11.09 -16.89 10.50
N ALA A 140 10.69 -15.66 10.86
CA ALA A 140 9.28 -15.26 10.86
C ALA A 140 8.66 -15.25 9.45
N LEU A 141 9.41 -14.93 8.40
CA LEU A 141 8.95 -14.96 7.01
C LEU A 141 9.17 -16.35 6.39
N ARG A 142 8.09 -16.98 5.96
CA ARG A 142 8.07 -18.28 5.27
C ARG A 142 7.61 -18.10 3.83
N LEU A 143 8.56 -18.14 2.91
CA LEU A 143 8.31 -18.11 1.47
C LEU A 143 7.83 -19.47 0.97
N GLY A 144 7.20 -19.51 -0.23
CA GLY A 144 6.67 -20.73 -0.82
C GLY A 144 5.55 -21.37 0.01
N SER A 145 4.87 -20.57 0.83
CA SER A 145 3.83 -21.02 1.77
C SER A 145 2.48 -20.45 1.35
N SER A 146 1.85 -21.04 0.34
CA SER A 146 0.51 -20.66 -0.11
C SER A 146 -0.54 -21.20 0.86
N VAL A 147 -1.30 -20.32 1.50
CA VAL A 147 -2.45 -20.66 2.33
C VAL A 147 -3.68 -20.74 1.44
N ASP A 148 -4.31 -21.90 1.37
CA ASP A 148 -5.51 -22.15 0.56
C ASP A 148 -6.80 -21.88 1.33
N ARG A 149 -6.83 -22.28 2.60
CA ARG A 149 -8.02 -22.15 3.44
C ARG A 149 -7.67 -21.70 4.84
N VAL A 150 -8.55 -20.90 5.41
CA VAL A 150 -8.53 -20.43 6.79
C VAL A 150 -9.88 -20.73 7.41
N GLU A 151 -9.90 -21.52 8.48
CA GLU A 151 -11.13 -21.96 9.15
C GLU A 151 -11.10 -21.52 10.63
N PRO A 152 -11.94 -20.53 11.01
CA PRO A 152 -12.10 -20.18 12.41
C PRO A 152 -12.65 -21.36 13.21
N GLY A 153 -11.99 -21.69 14.32
CA GLY A 153 -12.40 -22.73 15.25
C GLY A 153 -12.59 -22.22 16.67
N ASN A 154 -12.86 -23.12 17.61
CA ASN A 154 -13.02 -22.80 19.02
C ASN A 154 -11.68 -22.41 19.67
N GLY A 155 -11.38 -21.11 19.65
CA GLY A 155 -10.18 -20.54 20.30
C GLY A 155 -8.91 -20.49 19.44
N GLN A 156 -8.87 -21.16 18.31
CA GLN A 156 -7.78 -21.12 17.32
C GLN A 156 -8.33 -21.09 15.91
N VAL A 157 -7.46 -20.75 14.96
CA VAL A 157 -7.76 -20.76 13.54
C VAL A 157 -6.88 -21.81 12.87
N GLN A 158 -7.48 -22.66 12.05
CA GLN A 158 -6.77 -23.64 11.26
C GLN A 158 -6.41 -23.05 9.89
N LEU A 159 -5.16 -23.21 9.49
CA LEU A 159 -4.66 -22.87 8.16
C LEU A 159 -4.36 -24.16 7.41
N THR A 160 -4.91 -24.28 6.21
CA THR A 160 -4.59 -25.35 5.25
C THR A 160 -3.74 -24.76 4.13
N PHE A 161 -2.60 -25.39 3.86
CA PHE A 161 -1.68 -24.93 2.82
C PHE A 161 -1.86 -25.74 1.53
N ALA A 162 -1.45 -25.17 0.41
CA ALA A 162 -1.51 -25.81 -0.92
C ALA A 162 -0.75 -27.15 -1.01
N ASP A 163 0.25 -27.35 -0.16
CA ASP A 163 1.02 -28.60 -0.05
C ASP A 163 0.38 -29.64 0.89
N GLY A 164 -0.81 -29.35 1.42
CA GLY A 164 -1.56 -30.21 2.34
C GLY A 164 -1.17 -30.10 3.81
N ARG A 165 -0.17 -29.28 4.16
CA ARG A 165 0.15 -29.01 5.58
C ARG A 165 -1.01 -28.34 6.29
N LEU A 166 -1.15 -28.65 7.58
CA LEU A 166 -2.08 -28.03 8.49
C LEU A 166 -1.29 -27.35 9.62
N GLU A 167 -1.59 -26.10 9.88
CA GLU A 167 -1.05 -25.35 11.04
C GLU A 167 -2.21 -24.67 11.79
N THR A 168 -1.97 -24.30 13.04
CA THR A 168 -2.94 -23.54 13.83
C THR A 168 -2.31 -22.27 14.38
N ALA A 169 -3.12 -21.22 14.46
CA ALA A 169 -2.76 -19.94 15.07
C ALA A 169 -3.85 -19.47 16.01
N ASP A 170 -3.50 -18.64 16.98
CA ASP A 170 -4.49 -18.01 17.86
C ASP A 170 -5.20 -16.84 17.17
N VAL A 171 -4.54 -16.24 16.19
CA VAL A 171 -5.03 -15.13 15.36
C VAL A 171 -4.49 -15.27 13.94
N VAL A 172 -5.33 -14.99 12.95
CA VAL A 172 -4.92 -14.85 11.54
C VAL A 172 -5.20 -13.44 11.05
N ILE A 173 -4.18 -12.83 10.43
CA ILE A 173 -4.28 -11.53 9.78
C ILE A 173 -4.16 -11.77 8.27
N ALA A 174 -5.23 -11.52 7.54
CA ALA A 174 -5.26 -11.62 6.09
C ALA A 174 -4.77 -10.32 5.45
N ALA A 175 -3.53 -10.33 4.99
CA ALA A 175 -2.86 -9.25 4.26
C ALA A 175 -2.53 -9.70 2.81
N ASP A 176 -3.37 -10.57 2.24
CA ASP A 176 -3.22 -11.26 0.96
C ASP A 176 -3.69 -10.41 -0.25
N GLY A 177 -4.00 -9.13 0.00
CA GLY A 177 -4.19 -8.10 -1.01
C GLY A 177 -5.59 -8.11 -1.65
N ILE A 178 -5.73 -7.38 -2.75
CA ILE A 178 -7.01 -7.13 -3.41
C ILE A 178 -7.72 -8.40 -3.91
N ARG A 179 -6.95 -9.49 -4.15
CA ARG A 179 -7.47 -10.82 -4.53
C ARG A 179 -7.51 -11.78 -3.35
N SER A 180 -7.75 -11.26 -2.16
CA SER A 180 -7.81 -12.04 -0.92
C SER A 180 -8.79 -13.21 -1.03
N SER A 181 -8.26 -14.43 -1.03
CA SER A 181 -9.06 -15.64 -0.97
C SER A 181 -9.75 -15.80 0.40
N ILE A 182 -9.13 -15.28 1.44
CA ILE A 182 -9.69 -15.29 2.81
C ILE A 182 -10.91 -14.36 2.88
N ARG A 183 -10.83 -13.17 2.27
CA ARG A 183 -11.98 -12.26 2.15
C ARG A 183 -13.13 -12.94 1.41
N GLU A 184 -12.87 -13.58 0.27
CA GLU A 184 -13.91 -14.26 -0.51
C GLU A 184 -14.58 -15.39 0.29
N ALA A 185 -13.77 -16.20 0.99
CA ALA A 185 -14.27 -17.36 1.71
C ALA A 185 -15.07 -17.01 2.98
N LEU A 186 -14.66 -15.97 3.73
CA LEU A 186 -15.25 -15.67 5.04
C LEU A 186 -16.29 -14.55 5.03
N PHE A 187 -16.23 -13.65 4.06
CA PHE A 187 -17.09 -12.46 4.05
C PHE A 187 -18.04 -12.40 2.85
N HIS A 188 -17.90 -13.32 1.87
CA HIS A 188 -18.76 -13.41 0.69
C HIS A 188 -19.05 -12.04 0.04
N PRO A 189 -18.02 -11.24 -0.27
CA PRO A 189 -18.22 -9.90 -0.76
C PRO A 189 -18.81 -9.90 -2.16
N ALA A 190 -19.42 -8.76 -2.55
CA ALA A 190 -19.78 -8.55 -3.94
C ALA A 190 -18.53 -8.58 -4.84
N PRO A 191 -18.65 -9.07 -6.09
CA PRO A 191 -17.53 -9.18 -7.01
C PRO A 191 -16.89 -7.82 -7.30
N PRO A 192 -15.60 -7.78 -7.69
CA PRO A 192 -14.95 -6.55 -8.14
C PRO A 192 -15.61 -6.02 -9.41
N VAL A 193 -15.69 -4.70 -9.52
CA VAL A 193 -16.29 -4.00 -10.67
C VAL A 193 -15.18 -3.25 -11.41
N PHE A 194 -15.11 -3.42 -12.72
CA PHE A 194 -14.21 -2.62 -13.54
C PHE A 194 -14.59 -1.14 -13.47
N THR A 195 -13.62 -0.27 -13.21
CA THR A 195 -13.88 1.16 -12.95
C THR A 195 -13.87 2.03 -14.21
N GLY A 196 -13.67 1.43 -15.38
CA GLY A 196 -13.50 2.16 -16.62
C GLY A 196 -12.06 2.68 -16.82
N PHE A 197 -11.09 2.26 -16.00
CA PHE A 197 -9.71 2.69 -16.15
C PHE A 197 -8.76 1.51 -16.35
N VAL A 198 -7.82 1.69 -17.26
CA VAL A 198 -6.69 0.80 -17.50
C VAL A 198 -5.41 1.58 -17.15
N ALA A 199 -4.52 0.92 -16.45
CA ALA A 199 -3.23 1.48 -16.07
C ALA A 199 -2.08 0.77 -16.79
N TRP A 200 -1.05 1.55 -17.13
CA TRP A 200 0.25 1.08 -17.62
C TRP A 200 1.35 1.56 -16.68
N ARG A 201 2.44 0.85 -16.64
CA ARG A 201 3.61 1.24 -15.89
C ARG A 201 4.89 0.80 -16.57
N GLY A 202 5.94 1.57 -16.33
CA GLY A 202 7.29 1.26 -16.76
C GLY A 202 8.32 2.05 -15.95
N LEU A 203 9.57 1.67 -16.14
CA LEU A 203 10.73 2.36 -15.61
C LEU A 203 11.58 2.86 -16.77
N VAL A 204 12.22 4.01 -16.62
CA VAL A 204 13.14 4.59 -17.60
C VAL A 204 14.45 4.87 -16.89
N ASP A 205 15.57 4.53 -17.52
CA ASP A 205 16.89 4.92 -17.03
C ASP A 205 17.08 6.44 -17.21
N THR A 206 17.41 7.15 -16.15
CA THR A 206 17.59 8.60 -16.21
C THR A 206 18.80 9.01 -17.03
N ALA A 207 19.77 8.11 -17.24
CA ALA A 207 20.91 8.34 -18.13
C ALA A 207 20.47 8.48 -19.59
N ASP A 208 19.32 7.92 -19.97
CA ASP A 208 18.76 7.99 -21.32
C ASP A 208 17.89 9.25 -21.53
N LEU A 209 17.72 10.09 -20.49
CA LEU A 209 16.83 11.25 -20.53
C LEU A 209 17.58 12.58 -20.38
N PRO A 210 17.13 13.63 -21.06
CA PRO A 210 17.53 15.00 -20.75
C PRO A 210 17.17 15.34 -19.27
N ALA A 211 18.10 15.98 -18.56
CA ALA A 211 17.94 16.26 -17.13
C ALA A 211 16.63 16.98 -16.76
N HIS A 212 16.16 17.91 -17.63
CA HIS A 212 14.91 18.64 -17.41
C HIS A 212 13.64 17.77 -17.52
N LEU A 213 13.74 16.54 -18.04
CA LEU A 213 12.63 15.58 -18.08
C LEU A 213 12.60 14.63 -16.86
N CYS A 214 13.66 14.65 -16.05
CA CYS A 214 13.77 13.83 -14.84
C CYS A 214 13.03 14.43 -13.64
N GLU A 215 12.00 15.24 -13.87
CA GLU A 215 11.21 15.87 -12.80
C GLU A 215 9.97 15.08 -12.45
N SER A 216 9.50 15.33 -11.21
CA SER A 216 8.24 14.77 -10.73
C SER A 216 7.07 15.53 -11.32
N ALA A 217 6.28 14.89 -12.16
CA ALA A 217 5.13 15.52 -12.80
C ALA A 217 3.94 14.58 -12.96
N VAL A 218 2.75 15.16 -12.93
CA VAL A 218 1.50 14.53 -13.34
C VAL A 218 0.96 15.33 -14.52
N ALA A 219 1.05 14.76 -15.72
CA ALA A 219 0.40 15.33 -16.90
C ALA A 219 -0.98 14.65 -17.06
N PHE A 220 -2.05 15.43 -17.24
CA PHE A 220 -3.41 14.86 -17.28
C PHE A 220 -4.36 15.66 -18.19
N GLY A 221 -5.43 15.02 -18.63
CA GLY A 221 -6.53 15.59 -19.41
C GLY A 221 -7.26 14.54 -20.25
N GLN A 222 -8.54 14.79 -20.54
CA GLN A 222 -9.40 13.98 -21.40
C GLN A 222 -9.40 12.48 -21.05
N GLY A 223 -9.55 12.13 -19.77
CA GLY A 223 -9.62 10.75 -19.31
C GLY A 223 -8.27 10.03 -19.27
N ARG A 224 -7.17 10.76 -19.40
CA ARG A 224 -5.82 10.20 -19.35
C ARG A 224 -4.94 10.97 -18.39
N HIS A 225 -4.03 10.27 -17.73
CA HIS A 225 -2.95 10.92 -16.98
C HIS A 225 -1.69 10.06 -16.97
N ILE A 226 -0.56 10.71 -16.82
CA ILE A 226 0.76 10.10 -16.62
C ILE A 226 1.40 10.73 -15.40
N ASN A 227 1.60 9.93 -14.36
CA ASN A 227 2.38 10.31 -13.19
C ASN A 227 3.79 9.76 -13.33
N ARG A 228 4.80 10.64 -13.29
CA ARG A 228 6.22 10.27 -13.38
C ARG A 228 7.02 10.83 -12.21
N TYR A 229 7.97 10.07 -11.72
CA TYR A 229 8.84 10.47 -10.61
C TYR A 229 10.07 9.59 -10.48
N LEU A 230 11.13 10.15 -9.92
CA LEU A 230 12.38 9.47 -9.67
C LEU A 230 12.28 8.47 -8.52
N VAL A 231 12.97 7.36 -8.66
CA VAL A 231 13.18 6.32 -7.65
C VAL A 231 14.66 5.89 -7.65
N ARG A 232 15.07 5.04 -6.71
CA ARG A 232 16.45 4.54 -6.61
C ARG A 232 17.48 5.67 -6.69
N ARG A 233 17.37 6.64 -5.77
CA ARG A 233 18.28 7.79 -5.69
C ARG A 233 18.37 8.64 -6.96
N GLY A 234 17.36 8.50 -7.84
CA GLY A 234 17.31 9.23 -9.09
C GLY A 234 17.89 8.49 -10.30
N GLU A 235 18.31 7.24 -10.14
CA GLU A 235 18.82 6.41 -11.24
C GLU A 235 17.72 5.99 -12.21
N LEU A 236 16.50 5.77 -11.69
CA LEU A 236 15.34 5.38 -12.48
C LEU A 236 14.21 6.40 -12.35
N LEU A 237 13.51 6.63 -13.44
CA LEU A 237 12.26 7.37 -13.48
C LEU A 237 11.13 6.35 -13.66
N ASN A 238 10.25 6.29 -12.66
CA ASN A 238 9.02 5.51 -12.74
C ASN A 238 7.92 6.30 -13.43
N PHE A 239 7.14 5.66 -14.29
CA PHE A 239 5.88 6.21 -14.75
C PHE A 239 4.72 5.25 -14.51
N VAL A 240 3.56 5.83 -14.20
CA VAL A 240 2.26 5.17 -14.20
C VAL A 240 1.34 6.01 -15.08
N ALA A 241 0.88 5.42 -16.17
CA ALA A 241 -0.05 6.02 -17.10
C ALA A 241 -1.42 5.36 -16.92
N VAL A 242 -2.48 6.15 -16.99
CA VAL A 242 -3.86 5.66 -16.88
C VAL A 242 -4.69 6.28 -18.00
N ALA A 243 -5.56 5.46 -18.61
CA ALA A 243 -6.55 5.92 -19.56
C ALA A 243 -7.93 5.33 -19.25
N HIS A 244 -8.97 6.13 -19.53
CA HIS A 244 -10.35 5.67 -19.46
C HIS A 244 -10.65 4.76 -20.65
N ARG A 245 -11.24 3.59 -20.39
CA ARG A 245 -11.63 2.58 -21.39
C ARG A 245 -13.00 2.02 -21.03
N ASN A 246 -13.85 1.82 -22.00
CA ASN A 246 -15.22 1.32 -21.78
C ASN A 246 -15.26 -0.17 -21.41
N GLN A 247 -14.24 -0.94 -21.77
CA GLN A 247 -14.19 -2.39 -21.57
C GLN A 247 -12.79 -2.85 -21.22
N TRP A 248 -12.72 -3.92 -20.44
CA TRP A 248 -11.49 -4.61 -20.10
C TRP A 248 -11.79 -6.08 -19.86
N GLU A 249 -11.11 -6.97 -20.56
CA GLU A 249 -11.36 -8.42 -20.53
C GLU A 249 -10.15 -9.22 -19.98
N GLU A 250 -8.96 -8.63 -19.97
CA GLU A 250 -7.74 -9.34 -19.57
C GLU A 250 -7.58 -9.38 -18.04
N GLU A 251 -7.25 -10.56 -17.48
CA GLU A 251 -6.96 -10.70 -16.07
C GLU A 251 -5.45 -10.69 -15.81
N GLY A 252 -4.97 -9.89 -14.85
CA GLY A 252 -3.56 -9.85 -14.47
C GLY A 252 -3.14 -8.49 -13.89
N TRP A 253 -1.98 -8.49 -13.24
CA TRP A 253 -1.31 -7.28 -12.73
C TRP A 253 -0.05 -6.92 -13.52
N PHE A 254 0.45 -7.86 -14.32
CA PHE A 254 1.68 -7.77 -15.07
C PHE A 254 1.43 -8.31 -16.48
N ILE A 255 0.42 -7.78 -17.16
CA ILE A 255 0.17 -8.14 -18.55
C ILE A 255 1.15 -7.33 -19.40
N PRO A 256 2.07 -7.97 -20.14
CA PRO A 256 2.94 -7.25 -21.05
C PRO A 256 2.11 -6.46 -22.06
N ALA A 257 2.42 -5.17 -22.24
CA ALA A 257 1.78 -4.32 -23.23
C ALA A 257 2.75 -4.08 -24.40
N PRO A 258 2.31 -4.21 -25.65
CA PRO A 258 3.09 -3.74 -26.81
C PRO A 258 3.40 -2.24 -26.65
N LEU A 259 4.65 -1.87 -26.87
CA LEU A 259 5.09 -0.48 -26.69
C LEU A 259 4.40 0.47 -27.66
N ASP A 260 4.19 0.05 -28.89
CA ASP A 260 3.49 0.82 -29.93
C ASP A 260 2.02 1.09 -29.57
N GLU A 261 1.28 0.08 -29.06
CA GLU A 261 -0.09 0.27 -28.53
C GLU A 261 -0.11 1.31 -27.41
N PHE A 262 0.84 1.21 -26.49
CA PHE A 262 0.96 2.14 -25.38
C PHE A 262 1.27 3.57 -25.83
N LEU A 263 2.20 3.74 -26.76
CA LEU A 263 2.56 5.05 -27.28
C LEU A 263 1.43 5.70 -28.09
N GLU A 264 0.68 4.91 -28.85
CA GLU A 264 -0.49 5.40 -29.59
C GLU A 264 -1.57 5.93 -28.64
N GLU A 265 -1.86 5.20 -27.53
CA GLU A 265 -2.83 5.64 -26.51
C GLU A 265 -2.51 7.02 -25.93
N PHE A 266 -1.21 7.35 -25.79
CA PHE A 266 -0.74 8.60 -25.19
C PHE A 266 -0.11 9.55 -26.23
N SER A 267 -0.39 9.36 -27.54
CA SER A 267 0.18 10.17 -28.63
C SER A 267 -0.19 11.66 -28.56
N GLY A 268 -1.32 12.00 -27.93
CA GLY A 268 -1.78 13.38 -27.72
C GLY A 268 -1.06 14.16 -26.62
N PHE A 269 -0.14 13.53 -25.88
CA PHE A 269 0.62 14.21 -24.82
C PHE A 269 1.75 15.08 -25.37
N ASP A 270 2.22 16.03 -24.55
CA ASP A 270 3.35 16.91 -24.90
C ASP A 270 4.63 16.11 -25.25
N GLU A 271 5.53 16.73 -26.01
CA GLU A 271 6.74 16.08 -26.49
C GLU A 271 7.64 15.55 -25.35
N GLY A 272 7.77 16.30 -24.25
CA GLY A 272 8.58 15.90 -23.10
C GLY A 272 8.03 14.64 -22.45
N THR A 273 6.74 14.57 -22.22
CA THR A 273 6.07 13.38 -21.66
C THR A 273 6.20 12.19 -22.61
N ARG A 274 5.97 12.37 -23.92
CA ARG A 274 6.13 11.30 -24.91
C ARG A 274 7.58 10.80 -25.00
N THR A 275 8.55 11.70 -24.90
CA THR A 275 9.99 11.34 -24.87
C THR A 275 10.29 10.41 -23.70
N VAL A 276 9.76 10.69 -22.51
CA VAL A 276 9.96 9.85 -21.34
C VAL A 276 9.36 8.47 -21.55
N ILE A 277 8.08 8.38 -21.89
CA ILE A 277 7.37 7.09 -21.95
C ILE A 277 7.79 6.21 -23.14
N SER A 278 8.49 6.78 -24.14
CA SER A 278 9.01 6.03 -25.29
C SER A 278 10.29 5.23 -25.01
N ARG A 279 10.91 5.39 -23.84
CA ARG A 279 12.21 4.80 -23.49
C ARG A 279 12.15 3.88 -22.27
N PRO A 280 11.16 2.97 -22.16
CA PRO A 280 11.11 2.09 -21.00
C PRO A 280 12.30 1.12 -21.02
N VAL A 281 12.83 0.82 -19.82
CA VAL A 281 13.92 -0.14 -19.64
C VAL A 281 13.55 -1.46 -20.34
N GLN A 282 14.43 -1.94 -21.22
CA GLN A 282 14.24 -3.15 -22.04
C GLN A 282 12.96 -3.16 -22.88
N GLY A 283 12.39 -1.98 -23.19
CA GLY A 283 11.13 -1.87 -23.91
C GLY A 283 9.90 -2.38 -23.13
N GLN A 284 10.01 -2.59 -21.84
CA GLN A 284 8.98 -3.26 -21.04
C GLN A 284 7.96 -2.28 -20.47
N VAL A 285 6.71 -2.48 -20.86
CA VAL A 285 5.53 -1.83 -20.27
C VAL A 285 4.55 -2.90 -19.86
N PHE A 286 3.95 -2.75 -18.69
CA PHE A 286 2.92 -3.67 -18.18
C PHE A 286 1.60 -2.93 -18.02
N LYS A 287 0.48 -3.60 -18.35
CA LYS A 287 -0.87 -3.05 -18.23
C LYS A 287 -1.75 -3.88 -17.31
N TRP A 288 -2.79 -3.26 -16.75
CA TRP A 288 -3.85 -3.94 -15.97
C TRP A 288 -5.10 -3.07 -15.86
N GLY A 289 -6.26 -3.71 -15.78
CA GLY A 289 -7.53 -3.03 -15.48
C GLY A 289 -7.60 -2.61 -14.01
N LEU A 290 -8.15 -1.43 -13.74
CA LEU A 290 -8.42 -0.98 -12.39
C LEU A 290 -9.82 -1.43 -11.96
N PHE A 291 -9.89 -2.23 -10.91
CA PHE A 291 -11.13 -2.74 -10.35
C PHE A 291 -11.38 -2.12 -8.98
N GLY A 292 -12.59 -1.61 -8.78
CA GLY A 292 -13.12 -1.24 -7.47
C GLY A 292 -13.78 -2.45 -6.81
N ARG A 293 -13.80 -2.45 -5.49
CA ARG A 293 -14.61 -3.39 -4.72
C ARG A 293 -15.60 -2.62 -3.87
N PRO A 294 -16.86 -3.05 -3.79
CA PRO A 294 -17.79 -2.47 -2.83
C PRO A 294 -17.22 -2.50 -1.42
N TRP A 295 -17.56 -1.48 -0.64
CA TRP A 295 -17.14 -1.37 0.74
C TRP A 295 -17.58 -2.59 1.55
N LEU A 296 -16.69 -3.11 2.38
CA LEU A 296 -16.96 -4.22 3.27
C LEU A 296 -17.27 -3.67 4.66
N GLU A 297 -18.46 -3.98 5.18
CA GLU A 297 -18.93 -3.46 6.47
C GLU A 297 -18.28 -4.19 7.67
N GLU A 298 -17.83 -5.42 7.49
CA GLU A 298 -17.16 -6.22 8.52
C GLU A 298 -15.78 -6.66 8.06
N TRP A 299 -14.75 -6.43 8.87
CA TRP A 299 -13.37 -6.76 8.56
C TRP A 299 -12.83 -7.94 9.35
N SER A 300 -13.62 -8.50 10.27
CA SER A 300 -13.20 -9.64 11.07
C SER A 300 -14.28 -10.70 11.19
N SER A 301 -13.85 -11.95 11.28
CA SER A 301 -14.70 -13.11 11.51
C SER A 301 -14.02 -14.01 12.56
N GLY A 302 -14.55 -14.03 13.77
CA GLY A 302 -13.92 -14.70 14.91
C GLY A 302 -12.50 -14.17 15.14
N ARG A 303 -11.51 -15.04 14.99
CA ARG A 303 -10.08 -14.72 15.19
C ARG A 303 -9.32 -14.45 13.90
N VAL A 304 -10.04 -14.14 12.82
CA VAL A 304 -9.48 -13.72 11.53
C VAL A 304 -9.83 -12.26 11.29
N VAL A 305 -8.84 -11.46 10.88
CA VAL A 305 -9.03 -10.04 10.52
C VAL A 305 -8.35 -9.70 9.20
N LEU A 306 -9.01 -8.89 8.38
CA LEU A 306 -8.49 -8.36 7.12
C LEU A 306 -7.66 -7.09 7.35
N LEU A 307 -6.65 -6.88 6.49
CA LEU A 307 -5.76 -5.73 6.56
C LEU A 307 -5.40 -5.20 5.16
N GLY A 308 -5.35 -3.89 5.01
CA GLY A 308 -4.97 -3.23 3.76
C GLY A 308 -5.91 -3.55 2.61
N ASP A 309 -5.39 -3.85 1.43
CA ASP A 309 -6.19 -4.12 0.23
C ASP A 309 -7.11 -5.36 0.38
N ALA A 310 -6.87 -6.25 1.32
CA ALA A 310 -7.79 -7.34 1.64
C ALA A 310 -9.09 -6.80 2.27
N ALA A 311 -9.01 -5.73 3.08
CA ALA A 311 -10.16 -5.09 3.71
C ALA A 311 -10.78 -3.99 2.84
N HIS A 312 -9.94 -3.04 2.36
CA HIS A 312 -10.37 -1.78 1.73
C HIS A 312 -9.49 -1.40 0.53
N PRO A 313 -9.50 -2.17 -0.55
CA PRO A 313 -8.73 -1.83 -1.75
C PRO A 313 -9.21 -0.48 -2.31
N MET A 314 -8.26 0.33 -2.79
CA MET A 314 -8.55 1.65 -3.33
C MET A 314 -7.90 1.87 -4.68
N LEU A 315 -8.47 2.79 -5.47
CA LEU A 315 -7.88 3.20 -6.73
C LEU A 315 -6.57 3.97 -6.51
N PRO A 316 -5.62 3.90 -7.45
CA PRO A 316 -4.27 4.45 -7.25
C PRO A 316 -4.19 5.98 -7.29
N PHE A 317 -5.28 6.67 -7.60
CA PHE A 317 -5.30 8.11 -7.88
C PHE A 317 -4.89 9.00 -6.70
N LEU A 318 -5.05 8.51 -5.48
CA LEU A 318 -4.63 9.21 -4.26
C LEU A 318 -3.19 8.84 -3.81
N GLY A 319 -2.66 7.72 -4.28
CA GLY A 319 -1.35 7.20 -3.86
C GLY A 319 -1.31 6.77 -2.39
N GLN A 320 -2.45 6.43 -1.77
CA GLN A 320 -2.58 6.15 -0.33
C GLN A 320 -2.81 4.68 0.02
N GLY A 321 -2.88 3.75 -0.95
CA GLY A 321 -3.14 2.33 -0.67
C GLY A 321 -2.13 1.72 0.30
N ALA A 322 -0.84 1.82 -0.02
CA ALA A 322 0.21 1.32 0.86
C ALA A 322 0.28 2.09 2.19
N ALA A 323 0.04 3.41 2.18
CA ALA A 323 0.00 4.21 3.39
C ALA A 323 -1.10 3.74 4.36
N ASN A 324 -2.30 3.45 3.84
CA ASN A 324 -3.39 2.91 4.65
C ASN A 324 -3.06 1.53 5.23
N ALA A 325 -2.45 0.64 4.45
CA ALA A 325 -2.00 -0.67 4.97
C ALA A 325 -0.91 -0.55 6.05
N ILE A 326 -0.01 0.44 5.94
CA ILE A 326 1.01 0.75 6.95
C ILE A 326 0.36 1.31 8.23
N GLU A 327 -0.62 2.21 8.10
CA GLU A 327 -1.40 2.73 9.23
C GLU A 327 -2.19 1.61 9.92
N ASP A 328 -2.81 0.72 9.14
CA ASP A 328 -3.55 -0.45 9.64
C ASP A 328 -2.66 -1.34 10.51
N ALA A 329 -1.45 -1.63 10.03
CA ALA A 329 -0.47 -2.44 10.74
C ALA A 329 -0.18 -1.89 12.14
N MET A 330 0.03 -0.59 12.25
CA MET A 330 0.30 0.08 13.53
C MET A 330 -0.94 0.09 14.43
N ILE A 331 -2.10 0.48 13.90
CA ILE A 331 -3.34 0.55 14.70
C ILE A 331 -3.76 -0.83 15.17
N LEU A 332 -3.75 -1.85 14.29
CA LEU A 332 -4.08 -3.24 14.68
C LEU A 332 -3.13 -3.76 15.79
N THR A 333 -1.83 -3.48 15.66
CA THR A 333 -0.85 -3.82 16.71
C THR A 333 -1.19 -3.15 18.04
N ARG A 334 -1.54 -1.87 18.02
CA ARG A 334 -1.92 -1.11 19.22
C ARG A 334 -3.21 -1.63 19.82
N CYS A 335 -4.22 -1.98 19.01
CA CYS A 335 -5.47 -2.57 19.47
C CYS A 335 -5.25 -3.94 20.16
N LEU A 336 -4.43 -4.82 19.56
CA LEU A 336 -4.08 -6.09 20.18
C LEU A 336 -3.28 -5.93 21.49
N LYS A 337 -2.59 -4.81 21.65
CA LYS A 337 -1.94 -4.48 22.94
C LYS A 337 -2.90 -3.96 23.99
N SER A 338 -3.94 -3.25 23.63
CA SER A 338 -4.86 -2.61 24.58
C SER A 338 -5.98 -3.52 25.06
N GLU A 339 -6.49 -4.39 24.18
CA GLU A 339 -7.68 -5.19 24.45
C GLU A 339 -7.40 -6.55 25.10
N ALA A 340 -8.38 -7.06 25.82
CA ALA A 340 -8.28 -8.35 26.53
C ALA A 340 -8.44 -9.54 25.58
N THR A 341 -9.19 -9.41 24.49
CA THR A 341 -9.40 -10.47 23.50
C THR A 341 -9.11 -10.00 22.08
N PRO A 342 -8.71 -10.90 21.17
CA PRO A 342 -8.52 -10.55 19.77
C PRO A 342 -9.79 -9.97 19.12
N GLU A 343 -10.95 -10.49 19.44
CA GLU A 343 -12.23 -10.06 18.89
C GLU A 343 -12.55 -8.59 19.28
N GLN A 344 -12.26 -8.20 20.54
CA GLN A 344 -12.37 -6.81 21.00
C GLN A 344 -11.36 -5.91 20.28
N ALA A 345 -10.12 -6.39 20.11
CA ALA A 345 -9.08 -5.67 19.39
C ALA A 345 -9.46 -5.43 17.93
N PHE A 346 -10.06 -6.42 17.27
CA PHE A 346 -10.51 -6.29 15.87
C PHE A 346 -11.67 -5.29 15.73
N ALA A 347 -12.63 -5.34 16.65
CA ALA A 347 -13.71 -4.38 16.70
C ALA A 347 -13.20 -2.94 16.92
N LEU A 348 -12.21 -2.75 17.79
CA LEU A 348 -11.57 -1.47 18.03
C LEU A 348 -10.77 -1.01 16.81
N TYR A 349 -10.02 -1.91 16.18
CA TYR A 349 -9.28 -1.65 14.95
C TYR A 349 -10.20 -1.15 13.83
N GLN A 350 -11.29 -1.85 13.59
CA GLN A 350 -12.24 -1.47 12.55
C GLN A 350 -12.93 -0.13 12.86
N ARG A 351 -13.34 0.13 14.11
CA ARG A 351 -13.90 1.44 14.49
C ARG A 351 -12.91 2.57 14.29
N THR A 352 -11.63 2.34 14.60
CA THR A 352 -10.57 3.34 14.45
C THR A 352 -10.20 3.59 12.98
N ARG A 353 -10.10 2.52 12.18
CA ARG A 353 -9.59 2.62 10.81
C ARG A 353 -10.69 2.78 9.74
N GLY A 354 -11.86 2.21 9.97
CA GLY A 354 -12.93 2.16 8.99
C GLY A 354 -13.32 3.53 8.43
N PRO A 355 -13.63 4.54 9.25
CA PRO A 355 -14.00 5.87 8.74
C PRO A 355 -12.90 6.51 7.87
N ARG A 356 -11.63 6.35 8.28
CA ARG A 356 -10.49 6.92 7.57
C ARG A 356 -10.20 6.19 6.26
N ALA A 357 -10.21 4.87 6.25
CA ALA A 357 -10.02 4.06 5.06
C ALA A 357 -11.13 4.31 4.03
N ARG A 358 -12.40 4.45 4.50
CA ARG A 358 -13.52 4.79 3.63
C ARG A 358 -13.36 6.16 2.99
N ALA A 359 -13.02 7.18 3.79
CA ALA A 359 -12.76 8.52 3.26
C ALA A 359 -11.66 8.54 2.21
N ALA A 360 -10.56 7.78 2.44
CA ALA A 360 -9.47 7.66 1.47
C ALA A 360 -9.90 6.94 0.19
N THR A 361 -10.71 5.87 0.30
CA THR A 361 -11.26 5.13 -0.85
C THR A 361 -12.19 6.00 -1.68
N ASP A 362 -13.10 6.73 -1.03
CA ASP A 362 -14.05 7.63 -1.67
C ASP A 362 -13.33 8.80 -2.37
N GLU A 363 -12.33 9.38 -1.73
CA GLU A 363 -11.53 10.47 -2.33
C GLU A 363 -10.68 9.96 -3.51
N ALA A 364 -10.13 8.74 -3.42
CA ALA A 364 -9.41 8.15 -4.53
C ALA A 364 -10.31 7.97 -5.77
N ALA A 365 -11.56 7.55 -5.59
CA ALA A 365 -12.53 7.44 -6.68
C ALA A 365 -12.86 8.81 -7.28
N LYS A 366 -13.20 9.80 -6.46
CA LYS A 366 -13.48 11.19 -6.91
C LYS A 366 -12.31 11.80 -7.68
N ARG A 367 -11.08 11.48 -7.27
CA ARG A 367 -9.89 11.98 -7.97
C ARG A 367 -9.73 11.36 -9.35
N GLY A 368 -10.10 10.09 -9.54
CA GLY A 368 -10.19 9.46 -10.84
C GLY A 368 -11.16 10.20 -11.78
N ASP A 369 -12.33 10.56 -11.27
CA ASP A 369 -13.35 11.29 -12.04
C ASP A 369 -12.85 12.68 -12.50
N ARG A 370 -12.05 13.37 -11.67
CA ARG A 370 -11.46 14.68 -12.05
C ARG A 370 -10.55 14.61 -13.26
N TYR A 371 -9.93 13.47 -13.54
CA TYR A 371 -9.06 13.29 -14.70
C TYR A 371 -9.83 13.07 -16.02
N LEU A 372 -11.16 12.89 -15.96
CA LEU A 372 -12.00 12.70 -17.15
C LEU A 372 -12.17 14.01 -17.96
N GLY A 373 -12.12 15.15 -17.31
CA GLY A 373 -12.30 16.48 -17.89
C GLY A 373 -11.03 17.09 -18.50
N GLU A 374 -11.18 18.32 -18.99
CA GLU A 374 -10.05 19.17 -19.35
C GLU A 374 -9.33 19.66 -18.09
N PRO A 375 -7.99 19.72 -18.13
CA PRO A 375 -7.20 20.14 -16.98
C PRO A 375 -7.24 21.67 -16.81
N ASP A 376 -7.76 22.10 -15.69
CA ASP A 376 -7.75 23.50 -15.24
C ASP A 376 -7.35 23.61 -13.75
N ALA A 377 -7.18 24.82 -13.27
CA ALA A 377 -6.83 25.05 -11.87
C ALA A 377 -7.94 24.61 -10.92
N ASP A 378 -9.21 24.63 -11.35
CA ASP A 378 -10.36 24.22 -10.54
C ASP A 378 -10.42 22.69 -10.38
N SER A 379 -10.04 21.95 -11.42
CA SER A 379 -9.95 20.48 -11.35
C SER A 379 -8.91 19.97 -10.32
N LEU A 380 -7.96 20.84 -9.95
CA LEU A 380 -6.91 20.56 -8.98
C LEU A 380 -7.20 21.09 -7.56
N LYS A 381 -8.32 21.79 -7.36
CA LYS A 381 -8.75 22.20 -6.01
C LYS A 381 -8.92 20.96 -5.13
N GLY A 382 -8.26 20.96 -3.96
CA GLY A 382 -8.21 19.82 -3.05
C GLY A 382 -7.09 18.79 -3.35
N ASN A 383 -6.19 19.06 -4.31
CA ASN A 383 -4.95 18.30 -4.44
C ASN A 383 -3.85 18.78 -3.47
N GLU A 384 -4.13 19.85 -2.73
CA GLU A 384 -3.25 20.26 -1.64
C GLU A 384 -3.20 19.19 -0.55
N PRO A 385 -2.02 18.95 0.05
CA PRO A 385 -1.89 18.02 1.15
C PRO A 385 -2.81 18.41 2.30
N GLY A 386 -3.72 17.53 2.64
CA GLY A 386 -4.72 17.77 3.66
C GLY A 386 -4.41 17.09 5.00
N ALA A 387 -5.44 16.93 5.81
CA ALA A 387 -5.37 16.30 7.12
C ALA A 387 -4.89 14.83 7.05
N GLU A 388 -4.99 14.20 5.88
CA GLU A 388 -4.53 12.82 5.67
C GLU A 388 -3.03 12.65 5.93
N TYR A 389 -2.20 13.64 5.60
CA TYR A 389 -0.74 13.57 5.83
C TYR A 389 -0.35 13.86 7.28
N ALA A 390 -1.21 14.56 8.02
CA ALA A 390 -1.01 14.85 9.44
C ALA A 390 -1.33 13.67 10.35
N TYR A 391 -2.08 12.67 9.86
CA TYR A 391 -2.49 11.54 10.68
C TYR A 391 -1.29 10.75 11.22
N ASP A 392 -1.31 10.49 12.51
CA ASP A 392 -0.26 9.75 13.22
C ASP A 392 -0.81 8.44 13.82
N ALA A 393 -0.67 7.35 13.08
CA ALA A 393 -1.10 6.02 13.54
C ALA A 393 -0.33 5.52 14.77
N VAL A 394 0.83 6.12 15.10
CA VAL A 394 1.62 5.75 16.27
C VAL A 394 0.98 6.26 17.55
N SER A 395 0.40 7.49 17.52
CA SER A 395 -0.11 8.17 18.71
C SER A 395 -1.60 8.49 18.69
N ALA A 396 -2.28 8.39 17.52
CA ALA A 396 -3.70 8.69 17.39
C ALA A 396 -4.57 7.97 18.43
N PRO A 397 -5.63 8.57 18.95
CA PRO A 397 -6.59 7.86 19.80
C PRO A 397 -7.15 6.62 19.13
N LEU A 398 -7.43 5.58 19.91
CA LEU A 398 -8.10 4.36 19.46
C LEU A 398 -9.60 4.47 19.78
N GLY A 399 -10.47 4.21 18.80
CA GLY A 399 -11.92 4.22 18.95
C GLY A 399 -12.64 5.28 18.18
#